data_769c1888e933d9b5e95ccacefce60582
#
_entry.id   769c1888e933d9b5e95ccacefce60582
#
_cell.length_a   1.000
_cell.length_b   1.000
_cell.length_c   1.000
_cell.angle_alpha   90.00
_cell.angle_beta   90.00
_cell.angle_gamma   90.00
#
_symmetry.space_group_name_H-M   'P 1'
#
loop_
_entity.id
_entity.type
_entity.pdbx_description
1 polymer ?
#
loop_
_entity_poly.entity_id
_entity_poly.type
_entity_poly.pdbx_seq_one_letter_code
_entity_poly.pdbx_strand_id
1 'polypeptide(L)' 'MREQLWERIDILEQGGVISQKVAQFSKKVTDIMLAELEHPKQDKMEMFITHLAMAGKRAEEGTEENPMDEDLLE' A
#
# COMPACT_ATOMS: atom_id res chain seq x y z
N MET A 1 3.09 0.76 17.61
CA MET A 1 3.59 0.63 16.22
C MET A 1 2.46 0.50 15.21
N ARG A 2 1.53 -0.41 15.46
CA ARG A 2 0.43 -0.63 14.51
C ARG A 2 -0.41 0.63 14.30
N GLU A 3 -0.68 1.35 15.38
CA GLU A 3 -1.50 2.55 15.29
C GLU A 3 -0.87 3.61 14.41
N GLN A 4 0.42 3.78 14.54
CA GLN A 4 1.15 4.76 13.75
C GLN A 4 1.16 4.37 12.28
N LEU A 5 1.28 3.10 12.00
CA LEU A 5 1.28 2.62 10.62
C LEU A 5 -0.11 2.79 9.99
N TRP A 6 -1.14 2.48 10.76
CA TRP A 6 -2.51 2.66 10.27
C TRP A 6 -2.81 4.14 10.05
N GLU A 7 -2.31 4.99 10.93
CA GLU A 7 -2.51 6.42 10.79
C GLU A 7 -1.87 6.93 9.49
N ARG A 8 -0.70 6.43 9.18
CA ARG A 8 -0.03 6.80 7.93
C ARG A 8 -0.88 6.41 6.72
N ILE A 9 -1.46 5.22 6.77
CA ILE A 9 -2.33 4.77 5.69
C ILE A 9 -3.57 5.67 5.59
N ASP A 10 -4.14 6.03 6.73
CA ASP A 10 -5.30 6.91 6.75
C ASP A 10 -4.98 8.27 6.15
N ILE A 11 -3.80 8.79 6.45
CA ILE A 11 -3.39 10.08 5.90
C ILE A 11 -3.29 10.00 4.38
N LEU A 12 -2.74 8.91 3.87
CA LEU A 12 -2.64 8.73 2.42
C LEU A 12 -4.03 8.64 1.79
N GLU A 13 -4.95 7.97 2.46
CA GLU A 13 -6.30 7.85 1.94
C GLU A 13 -7.01 9.19 1.96
N GLN A 14 -6.91 9.91 3.08
CA GLN A 14 -7.58 11.19 3.21
C GLN A 14 -7.04 12.22 2.26
N GLY A 15 -5.75 12.14 1.97
CA GLY A 15 -5.13 13.03 1.02
C GLY A 15 -5.41 12.71 -0.44
N GLY A 16 -6.16 11.63 -0.67
CA GLY A 16 -6.47 11.25 -2.04
C GLY A 16 -5.36 10.54 -2.77
N VAL A 17 -4.31 10.15 -2.05
CA VAL A 17 -3.18 9.47 -2.67
C VAL A 17 -3.55 8.03 -3.03
N ILE A 18 -4.31 7.38 -2.15
CA ILE A 18 -4.76 6.02 -2.39
C ILE A 18 -6.26 5.95 -2.17
N SER A 19 -6.88 4.94 -2.79
CA SER A 19 -8.31 4.74 -2.63
C SER A 19 -8.60 4.04 -1.31
N GLN A 20 -9.88 4.02 -0.92
CA GLN A 20 -10.29 3.31 0.26
C GLN A 20 -9.95 1.83 0.16
N LYS A 21 -10.09 1.28 -1.01
CA LYS A 21 -9.80 -0.13 -1.24
C LYS A 21 -8.33 -0.43 -0.99
N VAL A 22 -7.45 0.42 -1.50
CA VAL A 22 -6.02 0.26 -1.29
C VAL A 22 -5.68 0.46 0.18
N ALA A 23 -6.33 1.42 0.83
CA ALA A 23 -6.09 1.66 2.25
C ALA A 23 -6.45 0.44 3.08
N GLN A 24 -7.60 -0.17 2.82
CA GLN A 24 -8.01 -1.35 3.55
C GLN A 24 -7.06 -2.52 3.31
N PHE A 25 -6.66 -2.68 2.07
CA PHE A 25 -5.70 -3.72 1.72
C PHE A 25 -4.38 -3.51 2.45
N SER A 26 -3.90 -2.27 2.46
CA SER A 26 -2.63 -1.96 3.11
C SER A 26 -2.71 -2.22 4.61
N LYS A 27 -3.83 -1.87 5.25
CA LYS A 27 -4.00 -2.13 6.67
C LYS A 27 -3.99 -3.62 6.96
N LYS A 28 -4.67 -4.39 6.13
CA LYS A 28 -4.73 -5.83 6.32
C LYS A 28 -3.35 -6.46 6.18
N VAL A 29 -2.61 -6.07 5.16
CA VAL A 29 -1.26 -6.60 4.97
C VAL A 29 -0.36 -6.19 6.12
N THR A 30 -0.51 -4.95 6.60
CA THR A 30 0.27 -4.48 7.74
C THR A 30 0.03 -5.36 8.96
N ASP A 31 -1.23 -5.67 9.25
CA ASP A 31 -1.55 -6.51 10.39
C ASP A 31 -0.94 -7.92 10.25
N ILE A 32 -1.02 -8.47 9.05
CA ILE A 32 -0.45 -9.78 8.79
C ILE A 32 1.06 -9.75 9.01
N MET A 33 1.73 -8.72 8.49
CA MET A 33 3.16 -8.61 8.64
C MET A 33 3.58 -8.46 10.09
N LEU A 34 2.83 -7.66 10.86
CA LEU A 34 3.15 -7.48 12.27
C LEU A 34 2.95 -8.77 13.04
N ALA A 35 1.99 -9.58 12.64
CA ALA A 35 1.76 -10.85 13.30
C ALA A 35 2.86 -11.86 12.97
N GLU A 36 3.43 -11.78 11.77
CA GLU A 36 4.43 -12.74 11.34
C GLU A 36 5.84 -12.39 11.77
N LEU A 37 6.13 -11.10 11.93
CA LEU A 37 7.46 -10.66 12.27
C LEU A 37 7.68 -10.71 13.78
N GLU A 38 8.82 -11.27 14.18
CA GLU A 38 9.16 -11.30 15.61
C GLU A 38 9.57 -9.95 16.13
N HIS A 39 10.35 -9.23 15.36
CA HIS A 39 10.88 -7.95 15.78
C HIS A 39 10.69 -6.91 14.67
N PRO A 40 9.45 -6.48 14.46
CA PRO A 40 9.23 -5.47 13.42
C PRO A 40 9.85 -4.15 13.83
N LYS A 41 10.43 -3.47 12.84
CA LYS A 41 11.01 -2.16 13.06
C LYS A 41 10.14 -1.11 12.39
N GLN A 42 9.85 -0.05 13.14
CA GLN A 42 8.90 0.94 12.68
C GLN A 42 9.32 1.61 11.38
N ASP A 43 10.59 2.01 11.29
CA ASP A 43 11.06 2.69 10.09
C ASP A 43 10.95 1.80 8.85
N LYS A 44 11.26 0.52 9.01
CA LYS A 44 11.15 -0.41 7.89
C LYS A 44 9.70 -0.67 7.53
N MET A 45 8.84 -0.75 8.55
CA MET A 45 7.42 -0.94 8.29
C MET A 45 6.81 0.27 7.59
N GLU A 46 7.22 1.48 7.98
CA GLU A 46 6.75 2.68 7.33
C GLU A 46 7.14 2.70 5.85
N MET A 47 8.38 2.32 5.57
CA MET A 47 8.85 2.25 4.21
C MET A 47 8.08 1.20 3.41
N PHE A 48 7.85 0.05 4.04
CA PHE A 48 7.09 -1.02 3.41
C PHE A 48 5.67 -0.58 3.08
N ILE A 49 5.04 0.11 4.02
CA ILE A 49 3.67 0.58 3.82
C ILE A 49 3.60 1.58 2.69
N THR A 50 4.56 2.49 2.62
CA THR A 50 4.60 3.46 1.54
C THR A 50 4.73 2.75 0.20
N HIS A 51 5.63 1.78 0.11
CA HIS A 51 5.77 0.99 -1.11
C HIS A 51 4.49 0.25 -1.45
N LEU A 52 3.87 -0.36 -0.44
CA LEU A 52 2.66 -1.13 -0.65
C LEU A 52 1.52 -0.25 -1.15
N ALA A 53 1.37 0.92 -0.55
CA ALA A 53 0.31 1.85 -0.94
C ALA A 53 0.53 2.34 -2.37
N MET A 54 1.76 2.69 -2.70
CA MET A 54 2.06 3.15 -4.05
C MET A 54 1.89 2.04 -5.06
N ALA A 55 2.26 0.83 -4.70
CA ALA A 55 2.08 -0.32 -5.59
C ALA A 55 0.60 -0.59 -5.81
N GLY A 56 -0.20 -0.49 -4.76
CA GLY A 56 -1.63 -0.67 -4.89
C GLY A 56 -2.26 0.40 -5.77
N LYS A 57 -1.84 1.66 -5.57
CA LYS A 57 -2.31 2.74 -6.40
C LYS A 57 -1.97 2.50 -7.87
N ARG A 58 -0.74 2.11 -8.11
CA ARG A 58 -0.27 1.87 -9.47
C ARG A 58 -1.01 0.70 -10.09
N ALA A 59 -1.29 -0.33 -9.31
CA ALA A 59 -2.01 -1.49 -9.82
C ALA A 59 -3.42 -1.11 -10.27
N GLU A 60 -4.07 -0.26 -9.49
CA GLU A 60 -5.41 0.20 -9.86
C GLU A 60 -5.37 1.03 -11.13
N GLU A 61 -4.42 1.95 -11.20
CA GLU A 61 -4.30 2.82 -12.36
C GLU A 61 -3.82 2.04 -13.58
N GLY A 62 -2.88 1.14 -13.36
CA GLY A 62 -2.32 0.35 -14.43
C GLY A 62 -3.34 -0.58 -15.05
N THR A 63 -4.26 -1.05 -14.25
CA THR A 63 -5.30 -1.93 -14.76
C THR A 63 -6.15 -1.20 -15.78
N GLU A 64 -6.36 0.08 -15.56
CA GLU A 64 -7.15 0.86 -16.49
C GLU A 64 -6.35 1.24 -17.71
N GLU A 65 -5.08 1.56 -17.52
CA GLU A 65 -4.27 2.03 -18.61
C GLU A 65 -3.80 0.93 -19.50
N ASN A 66 -3.69 -0.22 -18.91
CA ASN A 66 -2.96 -1.19 -19.51
C ASN A 66 -3.54 -1.85 -20.60
N PRO A 67 -4.44 -1.60 -21.14
CA PRO A 67 -4.60 -2.29 -22.34
C PRO A 67 -3.51 -1.97 -23.21
N MET A 68 -2.60 -1.52 -22.96
CA MET A 68 -1.65 -1.33 -23.74
C MET A 68 -0.47 -1.63 -23.50
N ASP A 69 -0.05 -1.75 -22.83
CA ASP A 69 1.09 -2.04 -22.68
C ASP A 69 1.63 -3.00 -22.90
N GLU A 70 1.04 -3.10 -23.08
CA GLU A 70 1.61 -3.72 -23.39
C GLU A 70 2.01 -4.04 -24.23
N ASP A 71 1.56 -3.49 -24.51
CA ASP A 71 1.95 -3.57 -25.27
C ASP A 71 2.71 -3.56 -25.80
N LEU A 72 2.89 -3.19 -25.50
CA LEU A 72 3.54 -3.11 -25.75
C LEU A 72 4.20 -3.64 -26.10
N LEU A 73 4.08 -3.85 -25.80
CA LEU A 73 4.53 -4.39 -25.87
C LEU A 73 4.79 -4.96 -26.54
N GLU A 74 4.60 -4.80 -26.42
CA GLU A 74 4.64 -5.27 -26.78
C GLU A 74 4.81 -5.75 -27.11
#